data_c2b882a4d10c194768a87dc6a4f48121
#
_entry.id   c2b882a4d10c194768a87dc6a4f48121
#
_cell.length_a   1.000
_cell.length_b   1.000
_cell.length_c   1.000
_cell.angle_alpha   90.00
_cell.angle_beta   90.00
_cell.angle_gamma   90.00
#
_symmetry.space_group_name_H-M   'P 1'
#
loop_
_entity.id
_entity.type
_entity.pdbx_description
1 polymer ?
#
loop_
_entity_poly.entity_id
_entity_poly.type
_entity_poly.pdbx_seq_one_letter_code
_entity_poly.pdbx_strand_id
1 'polypeptide(L)'
;RREKIKKVIICGGGRVGYYLAAQLSTLGMQVKIIEENARRCEELCELLPKATIINGDATDHDLLVEEGVEEADAFVALTGMDEENIILSLYAKSQNVDKIVAKVNEDRRARMVEEFGIDSIVSVKTATADAIMSYVRARKNSQASANIETMYQLVDDKVEALEFIIKSATEYTGIPLKDL
;
A
#
# COMPACT_ATOMS: atom_id res chain seq x y z
N ARG A 1 -17.85 -6.05 11.55
CA ARG A 1 -16.95 -5.09 12.24
C ARG A 1 -15.58 -5.27 11.58
N ARG A 2 -15.09 -4.31 10.82
CA ARG A 2 -13.70 -4.34 10.34
C ARG A 2 -12.81 -4.26 11.58
N GLU A 3 -12.06 -5.30 11.87
CA GLU A 3 -11.05 -5.25 12.91
C GLU A 3 -9.98 -4.24 12.51
N LYS A 4 -9.50 -3.47 13.49
CA LYS A 4 -8.53 -2.40 13.26
C LYS A 4 -7.15 -3.06 13.09
N ILE A 5 -6.52 -2.89 11.93
CA ILE A 5 -5.15 -3.36 11.69
C ILE A 5 -4.22 -2.74 12.73
N LYS A 6 -3.47 -3.59 13.43
CA LYS A 6 -2.54 -3.20 14.49
C LYS A 6 -1.13 -3.74 14.28
N LYS A 7 -1.01 -5.01 13.84
CA LYS A 7 0.27 -5.72 13.64
C LYS A 7 0.54 -5.85 12.16
N VAL A 8 1.65 -5.29 11.68
CA VAL A 8 2.03 -5.31 10.26
C VAL A 8 3.43 -5.87 10.11
N ILE A 9 3.58 -6.87 9.23
CA ILE A 9 4.87 -7.40 8.81
C ILE A 9 5.16 -6.90 7.40
N ILE A 10 6.34 -6.32 7.20
CA ILE A 10 6.84 -5.83 5.92
C ILE A 10 8.09 -6.63 5.56
N CYS A 11 8.07 -7.33 4.42
CA CYS A 11 9.23 -8.02 3.88
C CYS A 11 9.91 -7.12 2.84
N GLY A 12 11.12 -6.66 3.17
CA GLY A 12 11.91 -5.73 2.39
C GLY A 12 11.99 -4.32 2.97
N GLY A 13 13.17 -3.96 3.46
CA GLY A 13 13.53 -2.67 4.08
C GLY A 13 14.03 -1.61 3.10
N GLY A 14 13.73 -1.74 1.81
CA GLY A 14 14.06 -0.77 0.79
C GLY A 14 13.37 0.58 1.00
N ARG A 15 13.46 1.48 0.01
CA ARG A 15 12.86 2.83 0.12
C ARG A 15 11.36 2.80 0.39
N VAL A 16 10.62 1.95 -0.31
CA VAL A 16 9.16 1.85 -0.13
C VAL A 16 8.82 1.30 1.26
N GLY A 17 9.51 0.23 1.70
CA GLY A 17 9.34 -0.35 3.04
C GLY A 17 9.62 0.65 4.15
N TYR A 18 10.68 1.43 4.03
CA TYR A 18 11.00 2.53 4.97
C TYR A 18 9.86 3.55 5.08
N TYR A 19 9.42 4.14 3.96
CA TYR A 19 8.37 5.16 4.00
C TYR A 19 7.04 4.61 4.51
N LEU A 20 6.69 3.39 4.13
CA LEU A 20 5.48 2.74 4.62
C LEU A 20 5.54 2.52 6.13
N ALA A 21 6.65 1.95 6.63
CA ALA A 21 6.84 1.70 8.05
C ALA A 21 6.81 2.98 8.89
N ALA A 22 7.43 4.06 8.38
CA ALA A 22 7.39 5.37 9.04
C ALA A 22 5.96 5.88 9.20
N GLN A 23 5.15 5.80 8.14
CA GLN A 23 3.75 6.25 8.18
C GLN A 23 2.89 5.38 9.11
N LEU A 24 2.98 4.04 8.99
CA LEU A 24 2.22 3.12 9.83
C LEU A 24 2.57 3.27 11.31
N SER A 25 3.85 3.49 11.63
CA SER A 25 4.29 3.75 13.01
C SER A 25 3.73 5.05 13.57
N THR A 26 3.53 6.08 12.75
CA THR A 26 2.87 7.33 13.21
C THR A 26 1.40 7.14 13.49
N LEU A 27 0.75 6.19 12.82
CA LEU A 27 -0.64 5.79 13.06
C LEU A 27 -0.80 4.87 14.27
N GLY A 28 0.30 4.54 14.96
CA GLY A 28 0.31 3.71 16.17
C GLY A 28 0.22 2.21 15.91
N MET A 29 0.56 1.75 14.69
CA MET A 29 0.65 0.34 14.37
C MET A 29 1.99 -0.24 14.83
N GLN A 30 1.99 -1.52 15.21
CA GLN A 30 3.18 -2.30 15.49
C GLN A 30 3.74 -2.81 14.17
N VAL A 31 4.88 -2.29 13.76
CA VAL A 31 5.49 -2.61 12.47
C VAL A 31 6.75 -3.44 12.69
N LYS A 32 6.85 -4.59 12.02
CA LYS A 32 8.07 -5.36 11.87
C LYS A 32 8.55 -5.27 10.42
N ILE A 33 9.85 -5.08 10.22
CA ILE A 33 10.48 -5.14 8.89
C ILE A 33 11.48 -6.30 8.90
N ILE A 34 11.35 -7.20 7.94
CA ILE A 34 12.32 -8.26 7.68
C ILE A 34 13.16 -7.83 6.49
N GLU A 35 14.48 -7.74 6.67
CA GLU A 35 15.44 -7.27 5.67
C GLU A 35 16.69 -8.13 5.72
N GLU A 36 17.14 -8.64 4.57
CA GLU A 36 18.31 -9.54 4.48
C GLU A 36 19.64 -8.81 4.64
N ASN A 37 19.71 -7.55 4.23
CA ASN A 37 20.93 -6.76 4.25
C ASN A 37 21.19 -6.19 5.66
N ALA A 38 22.17 -6.74 6.37
CA ALA A 38 22.52 -6.34 7.73
C ALA A 38 22.83 -4.85 7.86
N ARG A 39 23.57 -4.26 6.90
CA ARG A 39 23.87 -2.82 6.91
C ARG A 39 22.58 -1.98 6.78
N ARG A 40 21.63 -2.44 5.93
CA ARG A 40 20.35 -1.77 5.80
C ARG A 40 19.53 -1.88 7.07
N CYS A 41 19.60 -3.00 7.77
CA CYS A 41 18.96 -3.15 9.08
C CYS A 41 19.50 -2.14 10.10
N GLU A 42 20.81 -1.93 10.17
CA GLU A 42 21.43 -0.92 11.04
C GLU A 42 20.89 0.49 10.73
N GLU A 43 20.87 0.89 9.45
CA GLU A 43 20.32 2.16 9.01
C GLU A 43 18.83 2.31 9.39
N LEU A 44 18.03 1.25 9.22
CA LEU A 44 16.61 1.27 9.55
C LEU A 44 16.36 1.37 11.06
N CYS A 45 17.19 0.73 11.89
CA CYS A 45 17.11 0.85 13.35
C CYS A 45 17.26 2.32 13.82
N GLU A 46 18.18 3.06 13.19
CA GLU A 46 18.38 4.48 13.51
C GLU A 46 17.19 5.35 13.02
N LEU A 47 16.69 5.05 11.81
CA LEU A 47 15.66 5.87 11.16
C LEU A 47 14.23 5.57 11.67
N LEU A 48 13.98 4.37 12.18
CA LEU A 48 12.65 3.89 12.57
C LEU A 48 12.61 3.37 14.02
N PRO A 49 12.82 4.23 15.03
CA PRO A 49 12.94 3.80 16.43
C PRO A 49 11.66 3.17 17.01
N LYS A 50 10.54 3.24 16.29
CA LYS A 50 9.25 2.65 16.68
C LYS A 50 8.93 1.34 15.97
N ALA A 51 9.71 0.96 14.97
CA ALA A 51 9.55 -0.31 14.26
C ALA A 51 10.54 -1.35 14.79
N THR A 52 10.18 -2.61 14.72
CA THR A 52 11.08 -3.73 14.98
C THR A 52 11.76 -4.12 13.68
N ILE A 53 13.08 -4.13 13.65
CA ILE A 53 13.86 -4.49 12.47
C ILE A 53 14.47 -5.87 12.70
N ILE A 54 14.21 -6.80 11.79
CA ILE A 54 14.68 -8.18 11.82
C ILE A 54 15.66 -8.36 10.67
N ASN A 55 16.88 -8.75 10.98
CA ASN A 55 17.85 -9.12 9.95
C ASN A 55 17.67 -10.60 9.59
N GLY A 56 17.17 -10.86 8.40
CA GLY A 56 16.93 -12.22 7.91
C GLY A 56 16.34 -12.26 6.52
N ASP A 57 16.33 -13.45 5.96
CA ASP A 57 15.69 -13.73 4.67
C ASP A 57 14.20 -13.98 4.88
N ALA A 58 13.37 -13.13 4.29
CA ALA A 58 11.91 -13.27 4.39
C ALA A 58 11.36 -14.55 3.70
N THR A 59 12.16 -15.20 2.86
CA THR A 59 11.78 -16.49 2.24
C THR A 59 12.01 -17.67 3.19
N ASP A 60 12.68 -17.44 4.33
CA ASP A 60 12.81 -18.44 5.39
C ASP A 60 11.48 -18.56 6.14
N HIS A 61 10.83 -19.70 5.96
CA HIS A 61 9.57 -20.03 6.57
C HIS A 61 9.62 -20.02 8.10
N ASP A 62 10.68 -20.58 8.68
CA ASP A 62 10.80 -20.69 10.13
C ASP A 62 10.96 -19.31 10.76
N LEU A 63 11.68 -18.41 10.11
CA LEU A 63 11.80 -17.00 10.52
C LEU A 63 10.42 -16.31 10.51
N LEU A 64 9.63 -16.50 9.46
CA LEU A 64 8.29 -15.88 9.39
C LEU A 64 7.37 -16.37 10.50
N VAL A 65 7.44 -17.65 10.84
CA VAL A 65 6.67 -18.23 11.97
C VAL A 65 7.17 -17.66 13.30
N GLU A 66 8.49 -17.62 13.53
CA GLU A 66 9.09 -17.05 14.75
C GLU A 66 8.68 -15.58 14.94
N GLU A 67 8.62 -14.82 13.84
CA GLU A 67 8.23 -13.42 13.87
C GLU A 67 6.71 -13.21 13.92
N GLY A 68 5.94 -14.28 13.97
CA GLY A 68 4.50 -14.26 14.24
C GLY A 68 3.65 -13.87 13.04
N VAL A 69 3.94 -14.42 11.86
CA VAL A 69 3.14 -14.20 10.64
C VAL A 69 1.67 -14.59 10.85
N GLU A 70 1.40 -15.65 11.63
CA GLU A 70 0.05 -16.13 11.94
C GLU A 70 -0.78 -15.13 12.77
N GLU A 71 -0.11 -14.23 13.49
CA GLU A 71 -0.75 -13.22 14.32
C GLU A 71 -0.78 -11.83 13.67
N ALA A 72 -0.27 -11.71 12.46
CA ALA A 72 -0.24 -10.44 11.76
C ALA A 72 -1.62 -10.10 11.19
N ASP A 73 -2.07 -8.86 11.39
CA ASP A 73 -3.29 -8.35 10.77
C ASP A 73 -3.05 -7.99 9.29
N ALA A 74 -1.81 -7.63 8.95
CA ALA A 74 -1.41 -7.32 7.59
C ALA A 74 0.01 -7.78 7.28
N PHE A 75 0.21 -8.22 6.03
CA PHE A 75 1.48 -8.65 5.48
C PHE A 75 1.77 -7.92 4.17
N VAL A 76 2.96 -7.33 4.04
CA VAL A 76 3.33 -6.51 2.89
C VAL A 76 4.65 -7.00 2.32
N ALA A 77 4.62 -7.58 1.12
CA ALA A 77 5.79 -8.09 0.41
C ALA A 77 6.36 -7.01 -0.54
N LEU A 78 7.54 -6.49 -0.20
CA LEU A 78 8.21 -5.37 -0.89
C LEU A 78 9.67 -5.68 -1.24
N THR A 79 10.03 -6.96 -1.41
CA THR A 79 11.40 -7.35 -1.77
C THR A 79 11.79 -6.84 -3.17
N GLY A 80 13.03 -7.09 -3.58
CA GLY A 80 13.54 -6.72 -4.91
C GLY A 80 12.89 -7.47 -6.07
N MET A 81 12.33 -8.66 -5.82
CA MET A 81 11.86 -9.59 -6.85
C MET A 81 10.34 -9.81 -6.78
N ASP A 82 9.67 -9.66 -7.91
CA ASP A 82 8.22 -9.84 -8.03
C ASP A 82 7.81 -11.27 -7.66
N GLU A 83 8.61 -12.28 -8.06
CA GLU A 83 8.37 -13.69 -7.78
C GLU A 83 8.39 -14.00 -6.28
N GLU A 84 9.36 -13.45 -5.56
CA GLU A 84 9.43 -13.58 -4.10
C GLU A 84 8.20 -12.95 -3.44
N ASN A 85 7.85 -11.73 -3.87
CA ASN A 85 6.70 -11.04 -3.31
C ASN A 85 5.40 -11.82 -3.51
N ILE A 86 5.26 -12.51 -4.65
CA ILE A 86 4.12 -13.39 -4.91
C ILE A 86 4.13 -14.60 -3.97
N ILE A 87 5.27 -15.31 -3.86
CA ILE A 87 5.40 -16.50 -3.01
C ILE A 87 5.14 -16.14 -1.55
N LEU A 88 5.75 -15.07 -1.05
CA LEU A 88 5.55 -14.57 0.31
C LEU A 88 4.08 -14.23 0.60
N SER A 89 3.41 -13.61 -0.37
CA SER A 89 2.00 -13.25 -0.24
C SER A 89 1.08 -14.47 -0.22
N LEU A 90 1.36 -15.48 -1.04
CA LEU A 90 0.63 -16.76 -1.02
C LEU A 90 0.86 -17.50 0.31
N TYR A 91 2.08 -17.46 0.84
CA TYR A 91 2.37 -18.02 2.14
C TYR A 91 1.60 -17.30 3.25
N ALA A 92 1.65 -15.98 3.32
CA ALA A 92 0.89 -15.20 4.29
C ALA A 92 -0.62 -15.50 4.21
N LYS A 93 -1.14 -15.71 3.01
CA LYS A 93 -2.52 -16.13 2.80
C LYS A 93 -2.81 -17.50 3.39
N SER A 94 -1.91 -18.47 3.25
CA SER A 94 -2.04 -19.80 3.84
C SER A 94 -2.04 -19.76 5.37
N GLN A 95 -1.44 -18.73 5.96
CA GLN A 95 -1.44 -18.46 7.41
C GLN A 95 -2.67 -17.65 7.87
N ASN A 96 -3.64 -17.40 6.98
CA ASN A 96 -4.87 -16.66 7.25
C ASN A 96 -4.66 -15.19 7.65
N VAL A 97 -3.61 -14.54 7.16
CA VAL A 97 -3.43 -13.09 7.33
C VAL A 97 -4.56 -12.34 6.62
N ASP A 98 -5.21 -11.41 7.31
CA ASP A 98 -6.43 -10.75 6.83
C ASP A 98 -6.18 -9.78 5.66
N LYS A 99 -5.02 -9.09 5.67
CA LYS A 99 -4.66 -8.11 4.65
C LYS A 99 -3.29 -8.40 4.05
N ILE A 100 -3.26 -8.61 2.75
CA ILE A 100 -2.03 -8.96 2.04
C ILE A 100 -1.83 -7.98 0.89
N VAL A 101 -0.63 -7.37 0.85
CA VAL A 101 -0.22 -6.47 -0.22
C VAL A 101 1.07 -6.98 -0.84
N ALA A 102 1.09 -7.15 -2.14
CA ALA A 102 2.27 -7.56 -2.91
C ALA A 102 2.73 -6.45 -3.86
N LYS A 103 4.03 -6.13 -3.83
CA LYS A 103 4.63 -5.31 -4.88
C LYS A 103 4.94 -6.20 -6.08
N VAL A 104 4.26 -5.94 -7.21
CA VAL A 104 4.51 -6.63 -8.48
C VAL A 104 4.59 -5.57 -9.57
N ASN A 105 5.76 -5.43 -10.21
CA ASN A 105 6.01 -4.37 -11.19
C ASN A 105 5.71 -4.81 -12.63
N GLU A 106 5.54 -6.12 -12.87
CA GLU A 106 5.21 -6.65 -14.19
C GLU A 106 3.71 -6.95 -14.30
N ASP A 107 3.01 -6.21 -15.15
CA ASP A 107 1.54 -6.28 -15.31
C ASP A 107 1.01 -7.68 -15.65
N ARG A 108 1.81 -8.47 -16.41
CA ARG A 108 1.43 -9.84 -16.74
C ARG A 108 1.37 -10.73 -15.49
N ARG A 109 2.35 -10.59 -14.60
CA ARG A 109 2.39 -11.32 -13.32
C ARG A 109 1.30 -10.83 -12.37
N ALA A 110 1.08 -9.52 -12.31
CA ALA A 110 0.03 -8.92 -11.49
C ALA A 110 -1.34 -9.55 -11.78
N ARG A 111 -1.76 -9.61 -13.05
CA ARG A 111 -3.03 -10.23 -13.44
C ARG A 111 -3.14 -11.72 -13.07
N MET A 112 -2.03 -12.47 -13.18
CA MET A 112 -2.03 -13.89 -12.82
C MET A 112 -2.22 -14.09 -11.31
N VAL A 113 -1.70 -13.17 -10.50
CA VAL A 113 -1.72 -13.26 -9.03
C VAL A 113 -3.07 -12.83 -8.45
N GLU A 114 -3.80 -11.94 -9.11
CA GLU A 114 -5.16 -11.56 -8.73
C GLU A 114 -6.11 -12.76 -8.65
N GLU A 115 -5.94 -13.74 -9.56
CA GLU A 115 -6.73 -14.99 -9.55
C GLU A 115 -6.50 -15.84 -8.30
N PHE A 116 -5.34 -15.70 -7.63
CA PHE A 116 -5.05 -16.40 -6.37
C PHE A 116 -5.63 -15.69 -5.14
N GLY A 117 -6.34 -14.57 -5.34
CA GLY A 117 -7.06 -13.87 -4.29
C GLY A 117 -6.14 -13.17 -3.28
N ILE A 118 -5.05 -12.58 -3.74
CA ILE A 118 -4.28 -11.60 -2.96
C ILE A 118 -5.05 -10.28 -2.97
N ASP A 119 -5.21 -9.65 -1.81
CA ASP A 119 -6.11 -8.50 -1.63
C ASP A 119 -5.71 -7.27 -2.45
N SER A 120 -4.41 -7.03 -2.57
CA SER A 120 -3.90 -5.86 -3.27
C SER A 120 -2.54 -6.12 -3.91
N ILE A 121 -2.46 -5.80 -5.18
CA ILE A 121 -1.21 -5.79 -5.93
C ILE A 121 -0.87 -4.35 -6.26
N VAL A 122 0.36 -3.95 -5.95
CA VAL A 122 0.82 -2.57 -6.14
C VAL A 122 2.04 -2.56 -7.06
N SER A 123 1.94 -1.84 -8.16
CA SER A 123 3.08 -1.47 -8.99
C SER A 123 3.56 -0.07 -8.60
N VAL A 124 4.79 0.03 -8.12
CA VAL A 124 5.38 1.34 -7.74
C VAL A 124 5.46 2.28 -8.94
N LYS A 125 5.72 1.75 -10.14
CA LYS A 125 5.80 2.53 -11.37
C LYS A 125 4.44 3.14 -11.70
N THR A 126 3.39 2.33 -11.71
CA THR A 126 2.03 2.77 -12.01
C THR A 126 1.52 3.74 -10.95
N ALA A 127 1.63 3.39 -9.66
CA ALA A 127 1.21 4.26 -8.56
C ALA A 127 1.92 5.63 -8.60
N THR A 128 3.21 5.66 -8.96
CA THR A 128 3.95 6.93 -9.12
C THR A 128 3.44 7.73 -10.31
N ALA A 129 3.21 7.08 -11.46
CA ALA A 129 2.67 7.73 -12.65
C ALA A 129 1.29 8.33 -12.38
N ASP A 130 0.42 7.59 -11.70
CA ASP A 130 -0.94 8.03 -11.36
C ASP A 130 -0.92 9.21 -10.38
N ALA A 131 -0.05 9.19 -9.38
CA ALA A 131 0.14 10.31 -8.47
C ALA A 131 0.61 11.58 -9.21
N ILE A 132 1.56 11.45 -10.16
CA ILE A 132 2.03 12.56 -10.98
C ILE A 132 0.89 13.06 -11.88
N MET A 133 0.16 12.17 -12.53
CA MET A 133 -0.96 12.53 -13.41
C MET A 133 -2.07 13.24 -12.65
N SER A 134 -2.39 12.76 -11.45
CA SER A 134 -3.37 13.42 -10.57
C SER A 134 -2.94 14.85 -10.23
N TYR A 135 -1.66 15.05 -9.88
CA TYR A 135 -1.11 16.38 -9.62
C TYR A 135 -1.18 17.31 -10.84
N VAL A 136 -0.79 16.81 -12.03
CA VAL A 136 -0.81 17.58 -13.28
C VAL A 136 -2.24 17.96 -13.65
N ARG A 137 -3.19 17.04 -13.55
CA ARG A 137 -4.61 17.30 -13.82
C ARG A 137 -5.20 18.32 -12.84
N ALA A 138 -4.93 18.17 -11.54
CA ALA A 138 -5.36 19.14 -10.53
C ALA A 138 -4.85 20.56 -10.84
N ARG A 139 -3.59 20.69 -11.28
CA ARG A 139 -3.01 21.99 -11.63
C ARG A 139 -3.57 22.56 -12.93
N LYS A 140 -3.85 21.72 -13.93
CA LYS A 140 -4.50 22.14 -15.20
C LYS A 140 -5.93 22.62 -14.94
N ASN A 141 -6.65 21.94 -14.07
CA ASN A 141 -8.04 22.28 -13.75
C ASN A 141 -8.17 23.50 -12.81
N SER A 142 -7.14 23.82 -12.01
CA SER A 142 -7.11 25.04 -11.20
C SER A 142 -7.08 26.33 -12.05
N GLN A 143 -6.65 26.27 -13.31
CA GLN A 143 -6.74 27.38 -14.27
C GLN A 143 -8.12 27.47 -14.94
N ALA A 144 -8.96 26.44 -14.82
CA ALA A 144 -10.27 26.30 -15.46
C ALA A 144 -11.42 26.16 -14.46
N SER A 145 -11.32 26.78 -13.26
CA SER A 145 -12.38 26.82 -12.23
C SER A 145 -12.89 25.49 -11.64
N ALA A 146 -12.16 24.40 -11.75
CA ALA A 146 -12.57 23.14 -11.12
C ALA A 146 -11.74 22.86 -9.85
N ASN A 147 -12.40 22.87 -8.70
CA ASN A 147 -11.82 22.53 -7.39
C ASN A 147 -11.80 21.02 -7.17
N ILE A 148 -11.10 20.25 -8.02
CA ILE A 148 -10.91 18.81 -7.84
C ILE A 148 -9.92 18.59 -6.70
N GLU A 149 -10.36 17.88 -5.67
CA GLU A 149 -9.53 17.52 -4.51
C GLU A 149 -8.90 16.15 -4.70
N THR A 150 -9.68 15.18 -5.13
CA THR A 150 -9.21 13.81 -5.32
C THR A 150 -9.83 13.19 -6.57
N MET A 151 -9.07 12.33 -7.23
CA MET A 151 -9.54 11.53 -8.35
C MET A 151 -9.28 10.05 -8.05
N TYR A 152 -10.31 9.25 -8.18
CA TYR A 152 -10.23 7.80 -8.03
C TYR A 152 -10.43 7.14 -9.39
N GLN A 153 -9.52 6.24 -9.75
CA GLN A 153 -9.74 5.34 -10.88
C GLN A 153 -10.45 4.09 -10.38
N LEU A 154 -11.51 3.70 -11.06
CA LEU A 154 -12.37 2.57 -10.72
C LEU A 154 -12.47 1.65 -11.95
N VAL A 155 -12.67 0.34 -11.69
CA VAL A 155 -12.94 -0.68 -12.73
C VAL A 155 -11.86 -0.69 -13.82
N ASP A 156 -10.63 -1.10 -13.48
CA ASP A 156 -9.50 -1.26 -14.40
C ASP A 156 -9.26 -0.01 -15.28
N ASP A 157 -9.20 1.15 -14.66
CA ASP A 157 -8.97 2.45 -15.30
C ASP A 157 -10.06 2.89 -16.31
N LYS A 158 -11.21 2.24 -16.34
CA LYS A 158 -12.31 2.55 -17.27
C LYS A 158 -13.26 3.62 -16.76
N VAL A 159 -13.26 3.90 -15.45
CA VAL A 159 -14.15 4.86 -14.80
C VAL A 159 -13.35 5.75 -13.86
N GLU A 160 -13.58 7.05 -13.94
CA GLU A 160 -12.97 8.04 -13.03
C GLU A 160 -14.06 8.58 -12.08
N ALA A 161 -13.80 8.56 -10.76
CA ALA A 161 -14.57 9.27 -9.77
C ALA A 161 -13.79 10.50 -9.31
N LEU A 162 -14.40 11.67 -9.37
CA LEU A 162 -13.78 12.95 -9.04
C LEU A 162 -14.45 13.53 -7.79
N GLU A 163 -13.65 13.94 -6.83
CA GLU A 163 -14.09 14.66 -5.65
C GLU A 163 -13.82 16.15 -5.80
N PHE A 164 -14.84 16.97 -5.58
CA PHE A 164 -14.76 18.42 -5.73
C PHE A 164 -15.07 19.12 -4.43
N ILE A 165 -14.27 20.15 -4.08
CA ILE A 165 -14.64 21.11 -3.06
C ILE A 165 -15.41 22.27 -3.71
N ILE A 166 -16.64 22.47 -3.28
CA ILE A 166 -17.45 23.64 -3.66
C ILE A 166 -17.06 24.81 -2.75
N LYS A 167 -16.26 25.75 -3.28
CA LYS A 167 -15.75 26.92 -2.51
C LYS A 167 -16.69 28.13 -2.55
N SER A 168 -17.64 28.14 -3.45
CA SER A 168 -18.64 29.22 -3.59
C SER A 168 -20.01 28.66 -3.93
N ALA A 169 -21.07 29.39 -3.61
CA ALA A 169 -22.41 28.95 -3.97
C ALA A 169 -22.56 28.79 -5.49
N THR A 170 -23.13 27.68 -5.91
CA THR A 170 -23.45 27.35 -7.32
C THR A 170 -24.96 27.20 -7.45
N GLU A 171 -25.46 27.06 -8.67
CA GLU A 171 -26.88 26.81 -8.93
C GLU A 171 -27.43 25.52 -8.28
N TYR A 172 -26.53 24.58 -7.91
CA TYR A 172 -26.87 23.31 -7.25
C TYR A 172 -26.68 23.34 -5.74
N THR A 173 -26.11 24.42 -5.17
CA THR A 173 -25.80 24.50 -3.75
C THR A 173 -27.08 24.70 -2.93
N GLY A 174 -27.37 23.78 -1.99
CA GLY A 174 -28.55 23.84 -1.15
C GLY A 174 -29.79 23.17 -1.73
N ILE A 175 -29.68 22.58 -2.92
CA ILE A 175 -30.76 21.76 -3.52
C ILE A 175 -30.54 20.30 -3.11
N PRO A 176 -31.52 19.62 -2.50
CA PRO A 176 -31.41 18.19 -2.23
C PRO A 176 -31.22 17.38 -3.52
N LEU A 177 -30.37 16.34 -3.49
CA LEU A 177 -30.10 15.49 -4.67
C LEU A 177 -31.35 14.91 -5.34
N LYS A 178 -32.43 14.68 -4.58
CA LYS A 178 -33.71 14.20 -5.11
C LYS A 178 -34.45 15.24 -5.94
N ASP A 179 -34.07 16.51 -5.86
CA ASP A 179 -34.73 17.66 -6.53
C ASP A 179 -33.84 18.23 -7.65
N LEU A 180 -32.63 17.60 -7.89
CA LEU A 180 -31.72 17.81 -9.00
C LEU A 180 -32.04 16.89 -10.17
#